data_c1ad61e2f44d70b71f8eba5238cf7de2
#
_entry.id   c1ad61e2f44d70b71f8eba5238cf7de2
#
_cell.length_a   1.000
_cell.length_b   1.000
_cell.length_c   1.000
_cell.angle_alpha   90.00
_cell.angle_beta   90.00
_cell.angle_gamma   90.00
#
_symmetry.space_group_name_H-M   'P 1'
#
loop_
_entity.id
_entity.type
_entity.pdbx_description
1 polymer ?
#
loop_
_entity_poly.entity_id
_entity_poly.type
_entity_poly.pdbx_seq_one_letter_code
_entity_poly.pdbx_strand_id
1 'polypeptide(L)'
;MHQLPPVAVTASTEVIRGALRLRVNAAYTDAIRGSGLLPLVLPVLDPADAAAALDGMAGLVLTGGEDVNPARYGAAPHSRLGEVNDGRDAFETALVAAARERALPTLAICRGVQILNVALGGTLVQDIPSERPDAIVHNGQWARTARVHEVDVVPRSRLARALGTERPVVNSMHHQAIATVSASLATVARAPDDIVEGVEWPNEDWWLLGVQWHPEELVGAPEPWDRALLAAFAEVVARGARVS
;
A
#
# COMPACT_ATOMS: atom_id res chain seq x y z
N MET A 1 15.74 -11.32 -25.30
CA MET A 1 14.93 -11.60 -24.09
C MET A 1 14.49 -10.25 -23.54
N HIS A 2 13.19 -9.96 -23.49
CA HIS A 2 12.72 -8.73 -22.83
C HIS A 2 12.98 -8.86 -21.33
N GLN A 3 13.82 -7.97 -20.80
CA GLN A 3 14.10 -7.89 -19.37
C GLN A 3 12.85 -7.28 -18.69
N LEU A 4 12.33 -7.96 -17.66
CA LEU A 4 11.20 -7.45 -16.91
C LEU A 4 11.65 -6.25 -16.07
N PRO A 5 10.88 -5.13 -16.04
CA PRO A 5 11.20 -4.00 -15.19
C PRO A 5 11.25 -4.40 -13.71
N PRO A 6 12.33 -4.09 -12.97
CA PRO A 6 12.43 -4.42 -11.56
C PRO A 6 11.59 -3.48 -10.69
N VAL A 7 10.87 -4.06 -9.73
CA VAL A 7 10.03 -3.33 -8.78
C VAL A 7 10.46 -3.67 -7.36
N ALA A 8 10.77 -2.66 -6.57
CA ALA A 8 11.05 -2.79 -5.16
C ALA A 8 9.75 -3.16 -4.41
N VAL A 9 9.80 -4.22 -3.61
CA VAL A 9 8.68 -4.69 -2.77
C VAL A 9 9.14 -4.66 -1.33
N THR A 10 8.54 -3.85 -0.47
CA THR A 10 8.96 -3.77 0.92
C THR A 10 8.57 -5.02 1.70
N ALA A 11 9.35 -5.35 2.73
CA ALA A 11 9.13 -6.51 3.58
C ALA A 11 9.18 -6.10 5.06
N SER A 12 8.57 -6.91 5.92
CA SER A 12 8.71 -6.83 7.35
C SER A 12 9.82 -7.77 7.85
N THR A 13 10.03 -7.77 9.16
CA THR A 13 10.93 -8.71 9.84
C THR A 13 10.17 -9.48 10.91
N GLU A 14 10.58 -10.73 11.15
CA GLU A 14 10.02 -11.59 12.16
C GLU A 14 11.12 -12.41 12.82
N VAL A 15 11.07 -12.57 14.14
CA VAL A 15 12.00 -13.45 14.85
C VAL A 15 11.42 -14.85 14.93
N ILE A 16 12.02 -15.78 14.18
CA ILE A 16 11.61 -17.18 14.17
C ILE A 16 12.77 -18.02 14.75
N ARG A 17 12.51 -18.68 15.88
CA ARG A 17 13.52 -19.52 16.59
C ARG A 17 14.82 -18.77 16.87
N GLY A 18 14.71 -17.50 17.28
CA GLY A 18 15.85 -16.65 17.63
C GLY A 18 16.62 -16.04 16.45
N ALA A 19 16.20 -16.30 15.21
CA ALA A 19 16.79 -15.69 14.02
C ALA A 19 15.84 -14.64 13.44
N LEU A 20 16.38 -13.43 13.21
CA LEU A 20 15.65 -12.39 12.49
C LEU A 20 15.52 -12.79 11.01
N ARG A 21 14.29 -12.77 10.50
CA ARG A 21 13.98 -13.15 9.11
C ARG A 21 13.18 -12.07 8.42
N LEU A 22 13.37 -11.95 7.13
CA LEU A 22 12.49 -11.14 6.26
C LEU A 22 11.18 -11.89 6.04
N ARG A 23 10.07 -11.14 6.04
CA ARG A 23 8.73 -11.66 5.80
C ARG A 23 7.96 -10.77 4.83
N VAL A 24 7.42 -11.37 3.78
CA VAL A 24 6.45 -10.78 2.87
C VAL A 24 5.50 -11.90 2.41
N ASN A 25 4.22 -11.62 2.27
CA ASN A 25 3.30 -12.59 1.67
C ASN A 25 3.66 -12.84 0.21
N ALA A 26 3.72 -14.11 -0.19
CA ALA A 26 4.01 -14.49 -1.58
C ALA A 26 3.02 -13.88 -2.57
N ALA A 27 1.77 -13.64 -2.16
CA ALA A 27 0.76 -13.00 -2.99
C ALA A 27 1.22 -11.68 -3.62
N TYR A 28 2.01 -10.85 -2.90
CA TYR A 28 2.59 -9.62 -3.46
C TYR A 28 3.54 -9.93 -4.62
N THR A 29 4.51 -10.81 -4.40
CA THR A 29 5.50 -11.15 -5.42
C THR A 29 4.88 -11.87 -6.61
N ASP A 30 3.90 -12.74 -6.36
CA ASP A 30 3.19 -13.48 -7.40
C ASP A 30 2.33 -12.53 -8.25
N ALA A 31 1.61 -11.61 -7.62
CA ALA A 31 0.78 -10.62 -8.30
C ALA A 31 1.61 -9.66 -9.17
N ILE A 32 2.73 -9.13 -8.64
CA ILE A 32 3.67 -8.28 -9.37
C ILE A 32 4.31 -9.06 -10.53
N ARG A 33 4.74 -10.31 -10.28
CA ARG A 33 5.31 -11.16 -11.32
C ARG A 33 4.31 -11.51 -12.41
N GLY A 34 3.07 -11.81 -12.00
CA GLY A 34 1.94 -12.09 -12.92
C GLY A 34 1.56 -10.90 -13.79
N SER A 35 1.86 -9.67 -13.35
CA SER A 35 1.65 -8.42 -14.10
C SER A 35 2.80 -8.09 -15.07
N GLY A 36 3.80 -8.96 -15.22
CA GLY A 36 4.91 -8.77 -16.16
C GLY A 36 6.06 -7.93 -15.61
N LEU A 37 6.18 -7.79 -14.29
CA LEU A 37 7.25 -7.08 -13.60
C LEU A 37 8.15 -8.06 -12.83
N LEU A 38 9.37 -7.62 -12.47
CA LEU A 38 10.30 -8.39 -11.66
C LEU A 38 10.25 -7.90 -10.21
N PRO A 39 9.59 -8.62 -9.27
CA PRO A 39 9.58 -8.21 -7.86
C PRO A 39 10.94 -8.46 -7.22
N LEU A 40 11.52 -7.43 -6.62
CA LEU A 40 12.74 -7.50 -5.81
C LEU A 40 12.39 -7.11 -4.36
N VAL A 41 12.46 -8.08 -3.46
CA VAL A 41 12.11 -7.85 -2.04
C VAL A 41 13.24 -7.08 -1.36
N LEU A 42 12.91 -5.90 -0.83
CA LEU A 42 13.84 -5.09 -0.06
C LEU A 42 13.84 -5.51 1.42
N PRO A 43 15.02 -5.76 2.01
CA PRO A 43 15.13 -5.85 3.47
C PRO A 43 14.83 -4.48 4.12
N VAL A 44 14.56 -4.50 5.42
CA VAL A 44 14.54 -3.27 6.22
C VAL A 44 16.00 -2.82 6.40
N LEU A 45 16.32 -1.65 5.85
CA LEU A 45 17.67 -1.05 5.88
C LEU A 45 17.69 0.23 6.73
N ASP A 46 18.87 0.84 6.86
CA ASP A 46 18.98 2.19 7.40
C ASP A 46 18.21 3.17 6.49
N PRO A 47 17.45 4.12 7.04
CA PRO A 47 16.77 5.15 6.24
C PRO A 47 17.70 5.91 5.28
N ALA A 48 18.98 6.08 5.63
CA ALA A 48 19.97 6.73 4.78
C ALA A 48 20.24 5.94 3.47
N ASP A 49 19.97 4.64 3.45
CA ASP A 49 20.16 3.79 2.29
C ASP A 49 18.95 3.78 1.33
N ALA A 50 17.85 4.43 1.69
CA ALA A 50 16.59 4.36 0.93
C ALA A 50 16.74 4.78 -0.53
N ALA A 51 17.49 5.85 -0.78
CA ALA A 51 17.75 6.30 -2.15
C ALA A 51 18.54 5.24 -2.93
N ALA A 52 19.62 4.71 -2.38
CA ALA A 52 20.42 3.67 -3.00
C ALA A 52 19.64 2.36 -3.22
N ALA A 53 18.73 2.01 -2.28
CA ALA A 53 17.87 0.84 -2.41
C ALA A 53 16.89 0.91 -3.60
N LEU A 54 16.59 2.12 -4.07
CA LEU A 54 15.76 2.35 -5.26
C LEU A 54 16.55 2.51 -6.56
N ASP A 55 17.89 2.43 -6.52
CA ASP A 55 18.71 2.53 -7.73
C ASP A 55 18.42 1.37 -8.67
N GLY A 56 18.11 1.71 -9.92
CA GLY A 56 17.73 0.75 -10.96
C GLY A 56 16.32 0.15 -10.79
N MET A 57 15.55 0.54 -9.77
CA MET A 57 14.15 0.13 -9.66
C MET A 57 13.27 0.98 -10.59
N ALA A 58 12.32 0.34 -11.24
CA ALA A 58 11.35 0.99 -12.11
C ALA A 58 10.02 1.30 -11.41
N GLY A 59 9.83 0.82 -10.17
CA GLY A 59 8.65 1.06 -9.35
C GLY A 59 8.84 0.63 -7.90
N LEU A 60 7.93 1.07 -7.04
CA LEU A 60 7.91 0.74 -5.61
C LEU A 60 6.54 0.20 -5.21
N VAL A 61 6.51 -0.91 -4.45
CA VAL A 61 5.33 -1.42 -3.77
C VAL A 61 5.56 -1.38 -2.27
N LEU A 62 4.76 -0.58 -1.56
CA LEU A 62 4.67 -0.60 -0.11
C LEU A 62 3.63 -1.64 0.31
N THR A 63 4.05 -2.64 1.08
CA THR A 63 3.22 -3.80 1.41
C THR A 63 2.46 -3.63 2.74
N GLY A 64 1.47 -4.49 2.97
CA GLY A 64 0.79 -4.63 4.25
C GLY A 64 1.72 -5.14 5.36
N GLY A 65 1.20 -5.22 6.59
CA GLY A 65 1.98 -5.70 7.73
C GLY A 65 1.45 -5.24 9.07
N GLU A 66 2.36 -5.09 10.01
CA GLU A 66 2.17 -4.62 11.38
C GLU A 66 1.73 -3.15 11.44
N ASP A 67 1.31 -2.69 12.62
CA ASP A 67 0.86 -1.31 12.84
C ASP A 67 1.98 -0.29 12.63
N VAL A 68 1.60 0.91 12.17
CA VAL A 68 2.51 2.06 12.12
C VAL A 68 2.62 2.70 13.50
N ASN A 69 3.86 2.98 13.95
CA ASN A 69 4.10 3.60 15.24
C ASN A 69 3.40 4.97 15.36
N PRO A 70 2.48 5.15 16.34
CA PRO A 70 1.75 6.40 16.53
C PRO A 70 2.65 7.61 16.84
N ALA A 71 3.85 7.42 17.37
CA ALA A 71 4.81 8.50 17.56
C ALA A 71 5.18 9.21 16.25
N ARG A 72 5.07 8.53 15.09
CA ARG A 72 5.38 9.10 13.77
C ARG A 72 4.37 10.13 13.28
N TYR A 73 3.16 10.12 13.84
CA TYR A 73 2.12 11.14 13.57
C TYR A 73 1.66 11.87 14.84
N GLY A 74 2.52 11.90 15.88
CA GLY A 74 2.34 12.70 17.09
C GLY A 74 1.22 12.22 18.01
N ALA A 75 0.82 10.94 17.94
CA ALA A 75 -0.22 10.36 18.78
C ALA A 75 0.38 9.50 19.91
N ALA A 76 -0.33 9.41 21.03
CA ALA A 76 -0.04 8.43 22.07
C ALA A 76 -0.50 7.02 21.62
N PRO A 77 0.17 5.95 22.05
CA PRO A 77 -0.25 4.59 21.73
C PRO A 77 -1.64 4.28 22.28
N HIS A 78 -2.52 3.75 21.43
CA HIS A 78 -3.80 3.20 21.84
C HIS A 78 -3.62 1.83 22.52
N SER A 79 -4.53 1.45 23.43
CA SER A 79 -4.47 0.17 24.17
C SER A 79 -4.62 -1.08 23.27
N ARG A 80 -5.11 -0.90 22.04
CA ARG A 80 -5.27 -1.95 21.02
C ARG A 80 -4.20 -1.89 19.95
N LEU A 81 -3.16 -1.05 20.11
CA LEU A 81 -2.03 -1.02 19.18
C LEU A 81 -1.40 -2.42 19.11
N GLY A 82 -1.20 -2.92 17.89
CA GLY A 82 -0.55 -4.19 17.63
C GLY A 82 0.98 -4.08 17.66
N GLU A 83 1.65 -5.03 17.02
CA GLU A 83 3.10 -4.98 16.85
C GLU A 83 3.50 -3.79 15.99
N VAL A 84 4.62 -3.16 16.31
CA VAL A 84 5.22 -2.03 15.58
C VAL A 84 6.64 -2.38 15.19
N ASN A 85 7.06 -1.93 14.01
CA ASN A 85 8.45 -2.07 13.56
C ASN A 85 9.03 -0.70 13.20
N ASP A 86 9.65 -0.03 14.17
CA ASP A 86 10.21 1.32 14.01
C ASP A 86 11.26 1.41 12.89
N GLY A 87 12.06 0.37 12.70
CA GLY A 87 13.05 0.31 11.64
C GLY A 87 12.39 0.30 10.26
N ARG A 88 11.34 -0.51 10.10
CA ARG A 88 10.54 -0.55 8.88
C ARG A 88 9.84 0.77 8.61
N ASP A 89 9.21 1.35 9.63
CA ASP A 89 8.54 2.65 9.52
C ASP A 89 9.51 3.74 9.06
N ALA A 90 10.71 3.80 9.66
CA ALA A 90 11.74 4.77 9.31
C ALA A 90 12.22 4.58 7.87
N PHE A 91 12.52 3.35 7.49
CA PHE A 91 13.00 3.02 6.15
C PHE A 91 11.93 3.28 5.08
N GLU A 92 10.68 2.84 5.29
CA GLU A 92 9.61 3.09 4.32
C GLU A 92 9.25 4.59 4.21
N THR A 93 9.33 5.37 5.31
CA THR A 93 9.21 6.83 5.24
C THR A 93 10.28 7.44 4.32
N ALA A 94 11.52 6.99 4.43
CA ALA A 94 12.61 7.45 3.58
C ALA A 94 12.44 6.96 2.11
N LEU A 95 11.94 5.73 1.90
CA LEU A 95 11.60 5.25 0.55
C LEU A 95 10.51 6.09 -0.12
N VAL A 96 9.49 6.54 0.62
CA VAL A 96 8.45 7.45 0.10
C VAL A 96 9.05 8.76 -0.38
N ALA A 97 9.95 9.37 0.42
CA ALA A 97 10.64 10.59 0.04
C ALA A 97 11.50 10.41 -1.22
N ALA A 98 12.32 9.36 -1.26
CA ALA A 98 13.17 9.05 -2.41
C ALA A 98 12.37 8.69 -3.67
N ALA A 99 11.26 7.99 -3.54
CA ALA A 99 10.36 7.67 -4.65
C ALA A 99 9.68 8.93 -5.19
N ARG A 100 9.27 9.86 -4.31
CA ARG A 100 8.69 11.15 -4.70
C ARG A 100 9.69 12.01 -5.50
N GLU A 101 10.92 12.13 -5.01
CA GLU A 101 11.98 12.89 -5.69
C GLU A 101 12.26 12.38 -7.11
N ARG A 102 12.13 11.07 -7.33
CA ARG A 102 12.38 10.40 -8.61
C ARG A 102 11.12 10.27 -9.47
N ALA A 103 9.98 10.72 -9.00
CA ALA A 103 8.67 10.42 -9.57
C ALA A 103 8.47 8.91 -9.87
N LEU A 104 9.06 8.05 -9.02
CA LEU A 104 9.05 6.60 -9.20
C LEU A 104 7.63 6.06 -9.00
N PRO A 105 7.02 5.38 -9.98
CA PRO A 105 5.69 4.81 -9.84
C PRO A 105 5.55 4.01 -8.55
N THR A 106 4.55 4.36 -7.72
CA THR A 106 4.39 3.79 -6.38
C THR A 106 2.97 3.26 -6.18
N LEU A 107 2.86 2.00 -5.75
CA LEU A 107 1.62 1.37 -5.30
C LEU A 107 1.73 1.04 -3.81
N ALA A 108 0.81 1.55 -3.00
CA ALA A 108 0.78 1.35 -1.56
C ALA A 108 -0.45 0.54 -1.16
N ILE A 109 -0.26 -0.58 -0.43
CA ILE A 109 -1.31 -1.56 -0.12
C ILE A 109 -1.44 -1.74 1.39
N CYS A 110 -2.64 -1.59 1.93
CA CYS A 110 -3.01 -1.79 3.33
C CYS A 110 -2.13 -0.94 4.28
N ARG A 111 -1.27 -1.54 5.10
CA ARG A 111 -0.30 -0.79 5.90
C ARG A 111 0.55 0.15 5.03
N GLY A 112 0.84 -0.24 3.78
CA GLY A 112 1.58 0.59 2.84
C GLY A 112 0.93 1.95 2.58
N VAL A 113 -0.41 2.03 2.45
CA VAL A 113 -1.10 3.31 2.30
C VAL A 113 -1.12 4.12 3.60
N GLN A 114 -1.10 3.44 4.75
CA GLN A 114 -1.07 4.09 6.05
C GLN A 114 0.29 4.76 6.30
N ILE A 115 1.41 4.05 6.09
CA ILE A 115 2.75 4.64 6.23
C ILE A 115 3.01 5.71 5.17
N LEU A 116 2.50 5.56 3.95
CA LEU A 116 2.54 6.60 2.92
C LEU A 116 1.86 7.89 3.40
N ASN A 117 0.65 7.77 3.94
CA ASN A 117 -0.10 8.90 4.48
C ASN A 117 0.67 9.60 5.61
N VAL A 118 1.21 8.82 6.54
CA VAL A 118 2.01 9.33 7.68
C VAL A 118 3.30 9.99 7.20
N ALA A 119 4.03 9.39 6.27
CA ALA A 119 5.25 9.95 5.68
C ALA A 119 5.01 11.31 5.01
N LEU A 120 3.80 11.55 4.51
CA LEU A 120 3.38 12.81 3.89
C LEU A 120 2.65 13.76 4.87
N GLY A 121 2.61 13.45 6.18
CA GLY A 121 2.09 14.31 7.23
C GLY A 121 0.64 14.08 7.62
N GLY A 122 0.04 12.97 7.22
CA GLY A 122 -1.28 12.53 7.68
C GLY A 122 -1.25 11.77 9.01
N THR A 123 -2.41 11.34 9.49
CA THR A 123 -2.57 10.60 10.76
C THR A 123 -3.42 9.35 10.57
N LEU A 124 -3.45 8.46 11.59
CA LEU A 124 -4.20 7.21 11.54
C LEU A 124 -5.22 7.12 12.68
N VAL A 125 -6.31 6.39 12.43
CA VAL A 125 -7.15 5.70 13.42
C VAL A 125 -6.37 4.46 13.81
N GLN A 126 -6.06 4.30 15.12
CA GLN A 126 -5.24 3.19 15.60
C GLN A 126 -6.04 1.90 15.79
N ASP A 127 -7.35 2.03 16.04
CA ASP A 127 -8.25 0.87 16.19
C ASP A 127 -9.68 1.27 15.79
N ILE A 128 -10.09 0.87 14.59
CA ILE A 128 -11.41 1.21 14.06
C ILE A 128 -12.54 0.84 15.04
N PRO A 129 -12.60 -0.39 15.60
CA PRO A 129 -13.70 -0.75 16.50
C PRO A 129 -13.82 0.13 17.74
N SER A 130 -12.69 0.64 18.27
CA SER A 130 -12.67 1.47 19.46
C SER A 130 -12.96 2.96 19.17
N GLU A 131 -12.41 3.47 18.05
CA GLU A 131 -12.47 4.90 17.72
C GLU A 131 -13.64 5.26 16.78
N ARG A 132 -14.20 4.23 16.10
CA ARG A 132 -15.32 4.33 15.15
C ARG A 132 -16.34 3.22 15.42
N PRO A 133 -17.06 3.25 16.56
CA PRO A 133 -17.91 2.13 16.98
C PRO A 133 -19.07 1.82 16.02
N ASP A 134 -19.46 2.78 15.17
CA ASP A 134 -20.52 2.60 14.16
C ASP A 134 -19.96 2.11 12.81
N ALA A 135 -18.63 1.90 12.69
CA ALA A 135 -18.03 1.39 11.47
C ALA A 135 -18.42 -0.07 11.22
N ILE A 136 -18.41 -0.44 9.93
CA ILE A 136 -18.54 -1.84 9.54
C ILE A 136 -17.30 -2.63 9.96
N VAL A 137 -17.39 -3.97 9.92
CA VAL A 137 -16.24 -4.80 10.29
C VAL A 137 -15.21 -4.80 9.16
N HIS A 138 -14.02 -4.23 9.43
CA HIS A 138 -12.88 -4.22 8.51
C HIS A 138 -11.85 -5.32 8.77
N ASN A 139 -11.93 -5.99 9.93
CA ASN A 139 -11.02 -7.07 10.32
C ASN A 139 -11.81 -8.24 10.92
N GLY A 140 -12.37 -9.10 10.07
CA GLY A 140 -13.15 -10.26 10.48
C GLY A 140 -12.46 -11.59 10.19
N GLN A 141 -13.09 -12.68 10.63
CA GLN A 141 -12.58 -14.05 10.44
C GLN A 141 -13.07 -14.64 9.10
N TRP A 142 -12.72 -14.03 7.98
CA TRP A 142 -13.01 -14.52 6.63
C TRP A 142 -11.74 -14.90 5.88
N ALA A 143 -11.90 -15.62 4.77
CA ALA A 143 -10.78 -15.94 3.90
C ALA A 143 -10.17 -14.64 3.33
N ARG A 144 -8.86 -14.59 3.15
CA ARG A 144 -8.17 -13.42 2.57
C ARG A 144 -8.70 -13.03 1.19
N THR A 145 -9.25 -13.98 0.45
CA THR A 145 -9.88 -13.80 -0.86
C THR A 145 -11.37 -13.49 -0.80
N ALA A 146 -11.96 -13.39 0.41
CA ALA A 146 -13.37 -13.04 0.55
C ALA A 146 -13.60 -11.54 0.29
N ARG A 147 -14.54 -11.23 -0.57
CA ARG A 147 -15.01 -9.85 -0.76
C ARG A 147 -15.99 -9.51 0.34
N VAL A 148 -15.78 -8.38 1.00
CA VAL A 148 -16.42 -8.06 2.29
C VAL A 148 -17.38 -6.88 2.19
N HIS A 149 -16.94 -5.79 1.56
CA HIS A 149 -17.75 -4.58 1.42
C HIS A 149 -17.48 -3.88 0.09
N GLU A 150 -18.43 -3.05 -0.32
CA GLU A 150 -18.31 -2.18 -1.47
C GLU A 150 -17.46 -0.95 -1.10
N VAL A 151 -16.81 -0.36 -2.10
CA VAL A 151 -16.07 0.89 -1.96
C VAL A 151 -16.56 1.86 -3.02
N ASP A 152 -16.94 3.07 -2.62
CA ASP A 152 -17.29 4.17 -3.54
C ASP A 152 -16.01 4.88 -4.00
N VAL A 153 -15.71 4.80 -5.29
CA VAL A 153 -14.52 5.40 -5.91
C VAL A 153 -14.91 6.67 -6.66
N VAL A 154 -14.15 7.74 -6.45
CA VAL A 154 -14.39 9.04 -7.10
C VAL A 154 -14.31 8.88 -8.63
N PRO A 155 -15.37 9.25 -9.37
CA PRO A 155 -15.41 9.15 -10.83
C PRO A 155 -14.24 9.86 -11.51
N ARG A 156 -13.68 9.23 -12.53
CA ARG A 156 -12.55 9.77 -13.33
C ARG A 156 -11.25 9.96 -12.53
N SER A 157 -11.16 9.53 -11.25
CA SER A 157 -9.88 9.44 -10.53
C SER A 157 -8.92 8.49 -11.24
N ARG A 158 -7.63 8.56 -10.91
CA ARG A 158 -6.64 7.58 -11.39
C ARG A 158 -7.01 6.17 -10.94
N LEU A 159 -7.50 6.06 -9.72
CA LEU A 159 -7.97 4.79 -9.16
C LEU A 159 -9.16 4.23 -9.94
N ALA A 160 -10.20 5.03 -10.25
CA ALA A 160 -11.36 4.58 -11.04
C ALA A 160 -10.94 4.09 -12.43
N ARG A 161 -10.01 4.79 -13.08
CA ARG A 161 -9.46 4.37 -14.39
C ARG A 161 -8.67 3.06 -14.27
N ALA A 162 -7.88 2.90 -13.21
CA ALA A 162 -7.08 1.69 -12.99
C ALA A 162 -7.95 0.47 -12.69
N LEU A 163 -9.01 0.63 -11.90
CA LEU A 163 -9.94 -0.46 -11.57
C LEU A 163 -10.91 -0.80 -12.73
N GLY A 164 -11.25 0.19 -13.55
CA GLY A 164 -12.31 0.07 -14.57
C GLY A 164 -13.72 0.03 -13.99
N THR A 165 -13.89 0.41 -12.71
CA THR A 165 -15.17 0.49 -12.00
C THR A 165 -15.10 1.56 -10.92
N GLU A 166 -16.27 2.12 -10.56
CA GLU A 166 -16.42 3.09 -9.48
C GLU A 166 -16.98 2.46 -8.18
N ARG A 167 -17.37 1.18 -8.22
CA ARG A 167 -17.95 0.47 -7.07
C ARG A 167 -17.45 -0.97 -6.97
N PRO A 168 -16.14 -1.19 -6.72
CA PRO A 168 -15.62 -2.54 -6.48
C PRO A 168 -16.10 -3.07 -5.12
N VAL A 169 -16.33 -4.38 -5.03
CA VAL A 169 -16.41 -5.08 -3.74
C VAL A 169 -15.01 -5.62 -3.42
N VAL A 170 -14.48 -5.29 -2.26
CA VAL A 170 -13.09 -5.58 -1.87
C VAL A 170 -12.99 -6.52 -0.67
N ASN A 171 -11.82 -7.11 -0.44
CA ASN A 171 -11.50 -7.76 0.83
C ASN A 171 -11.10 -6.71 1.87
N SER A 172 -11.13 -7.07 3.15
CA SER A 172 -10.76 -6.16 4.23
C SER A 172 -10.14 -6.94 5.39
N MET A 173 -8.94 -6.54 5.80
CA MET A 173 -8.14 -7.23 6.82
C MET A 173 -7.28 -6.20 7.57
N HIS A 174 -7.91 -5.11 8.05
CA HIS A 174 -7.21 -4.03 8.76
C HIS A 174 -8.06 -3.52 9.92
N HIS A 175 -7.42 -3.22 11.05
CA HIS A 175 -8.06 -2.57 12.18
C HIS A 175 -7.62 -1.10 12.33
N GLN A 176 -6.55 -0.69 11.62
CA GLN A 176 -6.15 0.70 11.48
C GLN A 176 -6.67 1.29 10.18
N ALA A 177 -6.83 2.61 10.11
CA ALA A 177 -7.23 3.34 8.91
C ALA A 177 -6.62 4.74 8.88
N ILE A 178 -6.69 5.40 7.73
CA ILE A 178 -6.35 6.83 7.63
C ILE A 178 -7.39 7.66 8.40
N ALA A 179 -6.93 8.50 9.34
CA ALA A 179 -7.76 9.47 10.07
C ALA A 179 -7.77 10.82 9.34
N THR A 180 -6.61 11.47 9.26
CA THR A 180 -6.43 12.69 8.49
C THR A 180 -5.59 12.37 7.26
N VAL A 181 -6.16 12.58 6.09
CA VAL A 181 -5.42 12.44 4.83
C VAL A 181 -4.40 13.59 4.74
N SER A 182 -3.18 13.27 4.37
CA SER A 182 -2.15 14.28 4.09
C SER A 182 -2.66 15.31 3.08
N ALA A 183 -2.34 16.60 3.29
CA ALA A 183 -2.69 17.67 2.35
C ALA A 183 -2.10 17.47 0.93
N SER A 184 -1.10 16.59 0.80
CA SER A 184 -0.49 16.24 -0.49
C SER A 184 -1.24 15.13 -1.25
N LEU A 185 -2.21 14.47 -0.63
CA LEU A 185 -2.96 13.37 -1.22
C LEU A 185 -4.42 13.75 -1.47
N ALA A 186 -5.00 13.15 -2.49
CA ALA A 186 -6.44 13.21 -2.73
C ALA A 186 -7.09 11.91 -2.24
N THR A 187 -8.17 12.02 -1.45
CA THR A 187 -9.04 10.88 -1.15
C THR A 187 -9.83 10.53 -2.40
N VAL A 188 -9.74 9.28 -2.85
CA VAL A 188 -10.41 8.83 -4.07
C VAL A 188 -11.28 7.59 -3.88
N ALA A 189 -11.29 7.01 -2.68
CA ALA A 189 -12.17 5.89 -2.36
C ALA A 189 -12.55 5.89 -0.88
N ARG A 190 -13.81 5.52 -0.59
CA ARG A 190 -14.34 5.34 0.77
C ARG A 190 -15.22 4.11 0.87
N ALA A 191 -15.18 3.47 2.04
CA ALA A 191 -16.16 2.48 2.45
C ALA A 191 -17.50 3.16 2.83
N PRO A 192 -18.62 2.39 2.99
CA PRO A 192 -19.93 2.95 3.35
C PRO A 192 -19.99 3.67 4.70
N ASP A 193 -19.01 3.46 5.57
CA ASP A 193 -18.83 4.07 6.89
C ASP A 193 -17.83 5.23 6.90
N ASP A 194 -17.54 5.78 5.72
CA ASP A 194 -16.60 6.90 5.51
C ASP A 194 -15.11 6.57 5.80
N ILE A 195 -14.75 5.32 6.11
CA ILE A 195 -13.34 4.93 6.18
C ILE A 195 -12.69 5.15 4.82
N VAL A 196 -11.51 5.78 4.84
CA VAL A 196 -10.72 6.02 3.62
C VAL A 196 -10.13 4.71 3.13
N GLU A 197 -10.53 4.32 1.92
CA GLU A 197 -10.10 3.09 1.26
C GLU A 197 -9.12 3.33 0.12
N GLY A 198 -9.00 4.58 -0.36
CA GLY A 198 -8.07 4.89 -1.43
C GLY A 198 -7.63 6.34 -1.45
N VAL A 199 -6.35 6.52 -1.78
CA VAL A 199 -5.74 7.83 -2.00
C VAL A 199 -4.91 7.81 -3.28
N GLU A 200 -4.72 8.99 -3.89
CA GLU A 200 -3.83 9.16 -5.02
C GLU A 200 -3.04 10.48 -4.94
N TRP A 201 -1.92 10.55 -5.63
CA TRP A 201 -1.25 11.83 -5.88
C TRP A 201 -2.06 12.63 -6.88
N PRO A 202 -2.44 13.89 -6.56
CA PRO A 202 -3.42 14.62 -7.37
C PRO A 202 -2.89 15.11 -8.72
N ASN A 203 -1.57 15.19 -8.88
CA ASN A 203 -0.93 15.70 -10.09
C ASN A 203 -0.33 14.57 -10.95
N GLU A 204 0.03 14.89 -12.20
CA GLU A 204 0.60 13.90 -13.13
C GLU A 204 2.13 13.73 -12.99
N ASP A 205 2.77 14.51 -12.11
CA ASP A 205 4.23 14.49 -11.89
C ASP A 205 4.71 13.29 -11.06
N TRP A 206 3.79 12.54 -10.45
CA TRP A 206 4.08 11.29 -9.76
C TRP A 206 2.91 10.34 -9.86
N TRP A 207 3.12 9.17 -10.46
CA TRP A 207 2.10 8.12 -10.45
C TRP A 207 2.13 7.41 -9.09
N LEU A 208 1.16 7.70 -8.26
CA LEU A 208 0.97 7.07 -6.97
C LEU A 208 -0.49 6.72 -6.77
N LEU A 209 -0.74 5.48 -6.36
CA LEU A 209 -2.01 4.99 -5.83
C LEU A 209 -1.78 4.28 -4.51
N GLY A 210 -2.65 4.52 -3.55
CA GLY A 210 -2.73 3.80 -2.29
C GLY A 210 -4.13 3.22 -2.10
N VAL A 211 -4.20 1.95 -1.72
CA VAL A 211 -5.46 1.25 -1.42
C VAL A 211 -5.37 0.55 -0.07
N GLN A 212 -6.48 0.55 0.68
CA GLN A 212 -6.50 -0.04 2.02
C GLN A 212 -6.76 -1.55 1.98
N TRP A 213 -7.45 -2.05 0.96
CA TRP A 213 -7.66 -3.48 0.74
C TRP A 213 -6.44 -4.18 0.13
N HIS A 214 -6.55 -5.50 -0.10
CA HIS A 214 -5.48 -6.36 -0.61
C HIS A 214 -5.78 -6.89 -2.02
N PRO A 215 -5.51 -6.11 -3.08
CA PRO A 215 -5.75 -6.55 -4.46
C PRO A 215 -4.87 -7.73 -4.86
N GLU A 216 -3.69 -7.89 -4.25
CA GLU A 216 -2.76 -8.99 -4.52
C GLU A 216 -3.34 -10.36 -4.17
N GLU A 217 -4.25 -10.43 -3.20
CA GLU A 217 -4.94 -11.66 -2.81
C GLU A 217 -6.10 -12.02 -3.77
N LEU A 218 -6.53 -11.07 -4.60
CA LEU A 218 -7.72 -11.17 -5.45
C LEU A 218 -7.40 -11.30 -6.95
N VAL A 219 -6.14 -11.43 -7.33
CA VAL A 219 -5.74 -11.56 -8.75
C VAL A 219 -6.34 -12.79 -9.43
N GLY A 220 -6.65 -13.84 -8.67
CA GLY A 220 -7.31 -15.06 -9.16
C GLY A 220 -8.84 -15.00 -9.17
N ALA A 221 -9.44 -13.94 -8.65
CA ALA A 221 -10.90 -13.80 -8.59
C ALA A 221 -11.52 -13.57 -9.98
N PRO A 222 -12.81 -13.91 -10.18
CA PRO A 222 -13.49 -13.68 -11.45
C PRO A 222 -13.54 -12.21 -11.84
N GLU A 223 -13.75 -11.33 -10.87
CA GLU A 223 -13.85 -9.89 -11.07
C GLU A 223 -12.50 -9.29 -11.53
N PRO A 224 -12.53 -8.39 -12.51
CA PRO A 224 -11.29 -7.97 -13.17
C PRO A 224 -10.53 -6.84 -12.46
N TRP A 225 -11.16 -6.06 -11.58
CA TRP A 225 -10.64 -4.77 -11.13
C TRP A 225 -9.32 -4.86 -10.34
N ASP A 226 -9.09 -5.92 -9.54
CA ASP A 226 -7.82 -6.06 -8.81
C ASP A 226 -6.65 -6.36 -9.77
N ARG A 227 -6.90 -7.22 -10.77
CA ARG A 227 -5.93 -7.45 -11.87
C ARG A 227 -5.70 -6.20 -12.70
N ALA A 228 -6.77 -5.42 -12.96
CA ALA A 228 -6.70 -4.18 -13.73
C ALA A 228 -5.86 -3.11 -13.00
N LEU A 229 -5.99 -3.00 -11.67
CA LEU A 229 -5.15 -2.11 -10.85
C LEU A 229 -3.67 -2.45 -10.98
N LEU A 230 -3.31 -3.74 -10.84
CA LEU A 230 -1.94 -4.20 -10.99
C LEU A 230 -1.41 -4.04 -12.42
N ALA A 231 -2.26 -4.25 -13.42
CA ALA A 231 -1.92 -4.02 -14.83
C ALA A 231 -1.68 -2.53 -15.12
N ALA A 232 -2.48 -1.63 -14.56
CA ALA A 232 -2.29 -0.18 -14.68
C ALA A 232 -0.96 0.26 -14.06
N PHE A 233 -0.61 -0.28 -12.87
CA PHE A 233 0.70 -0.05 -12.28
C PHE A 233 1.82 -0.57 -13.18
N ALA A 234 1.71 -1.79 -13.69
CA ALA A 234 2.72 -2.40 -14.54
C ALA A 234 2.92 -1.60 -15.86
N GLU A 235 1.85 -1.08 -16.43
CA GLU A 235 1.92 -0.26 -17.65
C GLU A 235 2.73 1.02 -17.43
N VAL A 236 2.54 1.70 -16.30
CA VAL A 236 3.29 2.93 -15.98
C VAL A 236 4.75 2.62 -15.69
N VAL A 237 5.04 1.57 -14.92
CA VAL A 237 6.40 1.10 -14.66
C VAL A 237 7.13 0.76 -15.96
N ALA A 238 6.48 0.05 -16.88
CA ALA A 238 7.08 -0.32 -18.16
C ALA A 238 7.31 0.88 -19.10
N ARG A 239 6.51 1.93 -19.00
CA ARG A 239 6.73 3.20 -19.75
C ARG A 239 7.95 3.94 -19.23
N GLY A 240 8.10 4.09 -17.92
CA GLY A 240 9.24 4.75 -17.31
C GLY A 240 10.58 4.05 -17.61
N ALA A 241 10.59 2.71 -17.58
CA ALA A 241 11.79 1.91 -17.87
C ALA A 241 12.27 1.99 -19.34
N ARG A 242 11.47 2.51 -20.28
CA ARG A 242 11.86 2.68 -21.70
C ARG A 242 12.49 4.04 -22.00
N VAL A 243 12.42 4.98 -21.09
CA VAL A 243 12.87 6.37 -21.26
C VAL A 243 14.20 6.62 -20.52
N SER A 244 14.56 5.76 -19.61
CA SER A 244 15.83 5.75 -18.86
C SER A 244 16.87 4.83 -19.51
#